data_c106dc516548279fe5a422aff4b90f27
#
_entry.id   c106dc516548279fe5a422aff4b90f27
#
_cell.length_a   1.000
_cell.length_b   1.000
_cell.length_c   1.000
_cell.angle_alpha   90.00
_cell.angle_beta   90.00
_cell.angle_gamma   90.00
#
_symmetry.space_group_name_H-M   'P 1'
#
loop_
_entity.id
_entity.type
_entity.pdbx_description
1 polymer ?
#
loop_
_entity_poly.entity_id
_entity_poly.type
_entity_poly.pdbx_seq_one_letter_code
_entity_poly.pdbx_strand_id
1 'polypeptide(L)'
;VIVGGGFGGLKLANKLKKSGFQVVLIDKNNYHQFPPLIYQVASAGMEPTSISFPFRKIFQHRKDFYFRMAEVRAVFPEKNMIQTSIGKAEYDYLVLAAGTTTNFFGNKHIEEEAMPMKNVSEAMGLRNALLANLERAVTCSNKQEQQELLNIVVVGGGATGVEVAGVLSEMKKFVLPNDYPD
;
A
#
# COMPACT_ATOMS: atom_id res chain seq x y z
N VAL A 1 -19.31 -5.26 -12.36
CA VAL A 1 -18.03 -5.61 -11.72
C VAL A 1 -17.21 -4.36 -11.49
N ILE A 2 -16.55 -4.25 -10.34
CA ILE A 2 -15.61 -3.19 -9.99
C ILE A 2 -14.24 -3.85 -9.75
N VAL A 3 -13.21 -3.42 -10.48
CA VAL A 3 -11.83 -3.89 -10.32
C VAL A 3 -11.04 -2.85 -9.55
N GLY A 4 -10.58 -3.22 -8.36
CA GLY A 4 -9.83 -2.38 -7.44
C GLY A 4 -10.69 -1.77 -6.33
N GLY A 5 -10.32 -2.03 -5.09
CA GLY A 5 -10.98 -1.58 -3.85
C GLY A 5 -10.32 -0.37 -3.20
N GLY A 6 -9.56 0.42 -3.98
CA GLY A 6 -9.05 1.71 -3.55
C GLY A 6 -10.16 2.75 -3.35
N PHE A 7 -9.81 4.03 -3.21
CA PHE A 7 -10.80 5.10 -2.95
C PHE A 7 -11.95 5.14 -3.97
N GLY A 8 -11.63 5.02 -5.27
CA GLY A 8 -12.64 5.08 -6.33
C GLY A 8 -13.60 3.90 -6.28
N GLY A 9 -13.06 2.68 -6.25
CA GLY A 9 -13.87 1.45 -6.23
C GLY A 9 -14.70 1.32 -4.95
N LEU A 10 -14.12 1.61 -3.79
CA LEU A 10 -14.83 1.61 -2.51
C LEU A 10 -15.97 2.64 -2.50
N LYS A 11 -15.71 3.85 -2.97
CA LYS A 11 -16.73 4.91 -3.04
C LYS A 11 -17.88 4.54 -3.97
N LEU A 12 -17.56 3.98 -5.16
CA LEU A 12 -18.56 3.52 -6.10
C LEU A 12 -19.39 2.36 -5.52
N ALA A 13 -18.74 1.34 -4.96
CA ALA A 13 -19.43 0.22 -4.33
C ALA A 13 -20.40 0.68 -3.24
N ASN A 14 -20.03 1.69 -2.44
CA ASN A 14 -20.92 2.28 -1.44
C ASN A 14 -22.08 3.04 -2.06
N LYS A 15 -21.86 3.81 -3.13
CA LYS A 15 -22.92 4.56 -3.83
C LYS A 15 -23.93 3.66 -4.52
N LEU A 16 -23.53 2.47 -4.96
CA LEU A 16 -24.41 1.48 -5.58
C LEU A 16 -25.27 0.69 -4.58
N LYS A 17 -25.22 1.02 -3.30
CA LYS A 17 -26.13 0.42 -2.29
C LYS A 17 -27.58 0.78 -2.62
N LYS A 18 -28.45 -0.24 -2.68
CA LYS A 18 -29.89 -0.11 -3.03
C LYS A 18 -30.15 0.41 -4.46
N SER A 19 -29.22 0.28 -5.38
CA SER A 19 -29.37 0.70 -6.78
C SER A 19 -30.04 -0.36 -7.67
N GLY A 20 -30.30 -1.55 -7.18
CA GLY A 20 -30.78 -2.70 -7.97
C GLY A 20 -29.66 -3.49 -8.64
N PHE A 21 -28.41 -3.03 -8.59
CA PHE A 21 -27.29 -3.78 -9.13
C PHE A 21 -26.73 -4.79 -8.14
N GLN A 22 -26.38 -5.97 -8.63
CA GLN A 22 -25.47 -6.88 -7.95
C GLN A 22 -24.03 -6.39 -8.16
N VAL A 23 -23.34 -6.05 -7.09
CA VAL A 23 -21.98 -5.51 -7.14
C VAL A 23 -20.95 -6.59 -6.81
N VAL A 24 -20.02 -6.83 -7.72
CA VAL A 24 -18.87 -7.70 -7.50
C VAL A 24 -17.61 -6.83 -7.46
N LEU A 25 -16.96 -6.74 -6.28
CA LEU A 25 -15.68 -6.09 -6.11
C LEU A 25 -14.57 -7.12 -6.20
N ILE A 26 -13.60 -6.89 -7.08
CA ILE A 26 -12.41 -7.72 -7.24
C ILE A 26 -11.18 -6.89 -6.88
N ASP A 27 -10.37 -7.38 -5.95
CA ASP A 27 -9.10 -6.77 -5.58
C ASP A 27 -8.08 -7.87 -5.25
N LYS A 28 -6.80 -7.60 -5.49
CA LYS A 28 -5.70 -8.51 -5.14
C LYS A 28 -5.50 -8.63 -3.63
N ASN A 29 -5.88 -7.60 -2.87
CA ASN A 29 -5.88 -7.57 -1.42
C ASN A 29 -7.30 -7.80 -0.87
N ASN A 30 -7.41 -8.35 0.33
CA ASN A 30 -8.71 -8.53 1.00
C ASN A 30 -9.12 -7.33 1.86
N TYR A 31 -8.40 -6.21 1.75
CA TYR A 31 -8.61 -5.00 2.55
C TYR A 31 -8.50 -3.73 1.71
N HIS A 32 -9.24 -2.73 2.11
CA HIS A 32 -9.01 -1.33 1.72
C HIS A 32 -7.89 -0.76 2.58
N GLN A 33 -6.98 -0.02 1.97
CA GLN A 33 -5.95 0.73 2.69
C GLN A 33 -6.17 2.25 2.52
N PHE A 34 -5.70 3.03 3.49
CA PHE A 34 -5.76 4.48 3.45
C PHE A 34 -4.37 5.06 3.11
N PRO A 35 -4.04 5.25 1.82
CA PRO A 35 -2.69 5.63 1.38
C PRO A 35 -2.10 6.89 2.01
N PRO A 36 -2.88 7.95 2.34
CA PRO A 36 -2.31 9.16 2.92
C PRO A 36 -1.60 8.97 4.25
N LEU A 37 -1.83 7.87 4.97
CA LEU A 37 -1.19 7.58 6.26
C LEU A 37 -0.16 6.44 6.20
N ILE A 38 0.19 5.95 5.01
CA ILE A 38 1.15 4.85 4.84
C ILE A 38 2.53 5.21 5.42
N TYR A 39 2.98 6.46 5.29
CA TYR A 39 4.25 6.91 5.82
C TYR A 39 4.35 6.78 7.36
N GLN A 40 3.23 6.89 8.07
CA GLN A 40 3.17 6.66 9.51
C GLN A 40 3.39 5.20 9.90
N VAL A 41 2.94 4.27 9.04
CA VAL A 41 3.25 2.84 9.23
C VAL A 41 4.73 2.58 8.98
N ALA A 42 5.29 3.19 7.93
CA ALA A 42 6.72 3.05 7.60
C ALA A 42 7.65 3.58 8.68
N SER A 43 7.23 4.59 9.44
CA SER A 43 7.99 5.19 10.56
C SER A 43 7.68 4.59 11.93
N ALA A 44 6.93 3.48 12.00
CA ALA A 44 6.43 2.87 13.23
C ALA A 44 5.54 3.79 14.09
N GLY A 45 5.10 4.96 13.59
CA GLY A 45 4.20 5.88 14.28
C GLY A 45 2.74 5.41 14.32
N MET A 46 2.38 4.42 13.49
CA MET A 46 1.01 3.88 13.42
C MET A 46 0.99 2.40 13.08
N GLU A 47 0.08 1.66 13.71
CA GLU A 47 -0.12 0.27 13.40
C GLU A 47 -0.80 0.07 12.03
N PRO A 48 -0.39 -0.96 11.23
CA PRO A 48 -0.98 -1.24 9.93
C PRO A 48 -2.50 -1.40 9.94
N THR A 49 -3.04 -1.96 11.01
CA THR A 49 -4.49 -2.18 11.20
C THR A 49 -5.29 -0.89 11.34
N SER A 50 -4.66 0.21 11.71
CA SER A 50 -5.30 1.52 11.83
C SER A 50 -5.65 2.14 10.47
N ILE A 51 -4.97 1.70 9.40
CA ILE A 51 -5.18 2.19 8.03
C ILE A 51 -5.62 1.11 7.05
N SER A 52 -5.92 -0.10 7.54
CA SER A 52 -6.33 -1.25 6.72
C SER A 52 -7.68 -1.78 7.18
N PHE A 53 -8.64 -1.86 6.26
CA PHE A 53 -10.03 -2.20 6.57
C PHE A 53 -10.49 -3.37 5.69
N PRO A 54 -10.75 -4.57 6.24
CA PRO A 54 -11.18 -5.74 5.47
C PRO A 54 -12.47 -5.48 4.70
N PHE A 55 -12.50 -5.74 3.39
CA PHE A 55 -13.68 -5.52 2.55
C PHE A 55 -14.90 -6.29 3.04
N ARG A 56 -14.71 -7.53 3.49
CA ARG A 56 -15.81 -8.34 4.02
C ARG A 56 -16.44 -7.74 5.27
N LYS A 57 -15.68 -7.01 6.09
CA LYS A 57 -16.18 -6.28 7.25
C LYS A 57 -16.90 -5.00 6.84
N ILE A 58 -16.34 -4.25 5.87
CA ILE A 58 -16.97 -3.01 5.36
C ILE A 58 -18.37 -3.30 4.78
N PHE A 59 -18.51 -4.44 4.07
CA PHE A 59 -19.72 -4.78 3.34
C PHE A 59 -20.53 -5.95 3.96
N GLN A 60 -20.26 -6.34 5.21
CA GLN A 60 -20.81 -7.55 5.86
C GLN A 60 -22.34 -7.63 5.88
N HIS A 61 -23.06 -6.52 5.84
CA HIS A 61 -24.52 -6.47 5.89
C HIS A 61 -25.17 -6.26 4.52
N ARG A 62 -24.41 -6.36 3.43
CA ARG A 62 -24.92 -6.17 2.08
C ARG A 62 -25.19 -7.50 1.38
N LYS A 63 -26.46 -7.74 1.01
CA LYS A 63 -26.89 -8.94 0.26
C LYS A 63 -26.61 -8.82 -1.25
N ASP A 64 -26.49 -7.60 -1.76
CA ASP A 64 -26.25 -7.23 -3.16
C ASP A 64 -24.76 -7.11 -3.50
N PHE A 65 -23.86 -7.47 -2.57
CA PHE A 65 -22.42 -7.25 -2.69
C PHE A 65 -21.62 -8.54 -2.53
N TYR A 66 -20.70 -8.77 -3.44
CA TYR A 66 -19.77 -9.89 -3.42
C TYR A 66 -18.33 -9.38 -3.53
N PHE A 67 -17.46 -9.86 -2.66
CA PHE A 67 -16.03 -9.62 -2.73
C PHE A 67 -15.32 -10.88 -3.22
N ARG A 68 -14.38 -10.70 -4.16
CA ARG A 68 -13.47 -11.75 -4.64
C ARG A 68 -12.03 -11.23 -4.56
N MET A 69 -11.20 -11.92 -3.79
CA MET A 69 -9.76 -11.69 -3.76
C MET A 69 -9.16 -12.37 -4.99
N ALA A 70 -8.79 -11.56 -5.98
CA ALA A 70 -8.20 -12.04 -7.23
C ALA A 70 -7.46 -10.92 -7.95
N GLU A 71 -6.48 -11.30 -8.77
CA GLU A 71 -5.83 -10.43 -9.72
C GLU A 71 -6.55 -10.50 -11.07
N VAL A 72 -6.90 -9.35 -11.66
CA VAL A 72 -7.44 -9.26 -13.01
C VAL A 72 -6.27 -9.21 -13.98
N ARG A 73 -6.21 -10.17 -14.91
CA ARG A 73 -5.11 -10.35 -15.85
C ARG A 73 -5.43 -9.85 -17.26
N ALA A 74 -6.68 -9.94 -17.68
CA ALA A 74 -7.14 -9.47 -18.98
C ALA A 74 -8.60 -9.05 -18.94
N VAL A 75 -8.96 -8.15 -19.84
CA VAL A 75 -10.34 -7.70 -20.10
C VAL A 75 -10.66 -7.99 -21.57
N PHE A 76 -11.82 -8.61 -21.82
CA PHE A 76 -12.35 -8.91 -23.14
C PHE A 76 -13.68 -8.15 -23.32
N PRO A 77 -13.62 -6.87 -23.73
CA PRO A 77 -14.82 -6.02 -23.79
C PRO A 77 -15.89 -6.55 -24.76
N GLU A 78 -15.47 -7.14 -25.88
CA GLU A 78 -16.35 -7.73 -26.89
C GLU A 78 -17.17 -8.94 -26.39
N LYS A 79 -16.74 -9.54 -25.27
CA LYS A 79 -17.38 -10.68 -24.60
C LYS A 79 -17.99 -10.33 -23.25
N ASN A 80 -17.93 -9.07 -22.86
CA ASN A 80 -18.29 -8.60 -21.51
C ASN A 80 -17.67 -9.48 -20.39
N MET A 81 -16.38 -9.82 -20.53
CA MET A 81 -15.71 -10.81 -19.70
C MET A 81 -14.34 -10.31 -19.22
N ILE A 82 -13.98 -10.68 -18.01
CA ILE A 82 -12.62 -10.53 -17.47
C ILE A 82 -12.00 -11.90 -17.16
N GLN A 83 -10.68 -11.99 -17.34
CA GLN A 83 -9.88 -13.12 -16.86
C GLN A 83 -9.20 -12.72 -15.55
N THR A 84 -9.38 -13.57 -14.54
CA THR A 84 -8.76 -13.37 -13.22
C THR A 84 -7.84 -14.55 -12.84
N SER A 85 -7.10 -14.41 -11.76
CA SER A 85 -6.27 -15.47 -11.18
C SER A 85 -7.09 -16.68 -10.68
N ILE A 86 -8.39 -16.52 -10.47
CA ILE A 86 -9.30 -17.58 -9.98
C ILE A 86 -10.34 -18.04 -11.03
N GLY A 87 -10.18 -17.64 -12.30
CA GLY A 87 -11.08 -17.99 -13.39
C GLY A 87 -11.64 -16.78 -14.12
N LYS A 88 -12.65 -17.02 -14.95
CA LYS A 88 -13.33 -15.99 -15.75
C LYS A 88 -14.55 -15.46 -15.02
N ALA A 89 -14.90 -14.21 -15.24
CA ALA A 89 -16.13 -13.60 -14.78
C ALA A 89 -16.75 -12.72 -15.86
N GLU A 90 -18.05 -12.84 -16.04
CA GLU A 90 -18.84 -12.01 -16.96
C GLU A 90 -19.39 -10.78 -16.21
N TYR A 91 -19.73 -9.74 -16.97
CA TYR A 91 -20.28 -8.50 -16.41
C TYR A 91 -21.23 -7.81 -17.39
N ASP A 92 -22.24 -7.13 -16.88
CA ASP A 92 -23.04 -6.17 -17.65
C ASP A 92 -22.32 -4.81 -17.72
N TYR A 93 -21.71 -4.41 -16.61
CA TYR A 93 -20.94 -3.17 -16.48
C TYR A 93 -19.61 -3.46 -15.81
N LEU A 94 -18.53 -2.91 -16.35
CA LEU A 94 -17.18 -3.00 -15.79
C LEU A 94 -16.66 -1.61 -15.46
N VAL A 95 -16.15 -1.47 -14.23
CA VAL A 95 -15.44 -0.26 -13.79
C VAL A 95 -14.03 -0.64 -13.39
N LEU A 96 -13.04 -0.05 -14.07
CA LEU A 96 -11.63 -0.20 -13.75
C LEU A 96 -11.20 0.91 -12.78
N ALA A 97 -10.94 0.52 -11.53
CA ALA A 97 -10.49 1.41 -10.44
C ALA A 97 -9.18 0.86 -9.82
N ALA A 98 -8.30 0.30 -10.65
CA ALA A 98 -7.11 -0.45 -10.25
C ALA A 98 -6.01 0.42 -9.59
N GLY A 99 -6.14 1.75 -9.63
CA GLY A 99 -5.15 2.68 -9.08
C GLY A 99 -3.88 2.75 -9.93
N THR A 100 -2.75 2.97 -9.26
CA THR A 100 -1.42 3.14 -9.88
C THR A 100 -0.38 2.31 -9.15
N THR A 101 0.72 2.00 -9.82
CA THR A 101 1.92 1.40 -9.24
C THR A 101 3.02 2.44 -9.10
N THR A 102 4.09 2.09 -8.41
CA THR A 102 5.31 2.90 -8.38
C THR A 102 5.90 2.97 -9.79
N ASN A 103 6.30 4.17 -10.21
CA ASN A 103 6.97 4.39 -11.48
C ASN A 103 8.41 4.85 -11.22
N PHE A 104 9.36 4.09 -11.69
CA PHE A 104 10.81 4.39 -11.58
C PHE A 104 11.35 5.11 -12.82
N PHE A 105 10.47 5.54 -13.74
CA PHE A 105 10.82 6.29 -14.97
C PHE A 105 11.89 5.61 -15.82
N GLY A 106 11.93 4.27 -15.81
CA GLY A 106 12.91 3.47 -16.54
C GLY A 106 14.30 3.40 -15.89
N ASN A 107 14.50 3.97 -14.71
CA ASN A 107 15.75 3.86 -13.98
C ASN A 107 15.77 2.50 -13.22
N LYS A 108 16.41 1.53 -13.85
CA LYS A 108 16.53 0.16 -13.33
C LYS A 108 17.31 0.10 -12.03
N HIS A 109 18.34 0.92 -11.88
CA HIS A 109 19.14 0.92 -10.65
C HIS A 109 18.32 1.38 -9.44
N ILE A 110 17.50 2.42 -9.58
CA ILE A 110 16.58 2.82 -8.51
C ILE A 110 15.50 1.75 -8.27
N GLU A 111 15.01 1.09 -9.32
CA GLU A 111 14.01 0.02 -9.21
C GLU A 111 14.53 -1.19 -8.43
N GLU A 112 15.81 -1.54 -8.60
CA GLU A 112 16.47 -2.66 -7.93
C GLU A 112 16.83 -2.36 -6.47
N GLU A 113 17.24 -1.11 -6.16
CA GLU A 113 17.79 -0.73 -4.86
C GLU A 113 16.78 -0.03 -3.93
N ALA A 114 15.78 0.65 -4.50
CA ALA A 114 14.85 1.42 -3.69
C ALA A 114 13.75 0.56 -3.08
N MET A 115 13.35 0.90 -1.87
CA MET A 115 12.17 0.34 -1.21
C MET A 115 10.94 1.21 -1.53
N PRO A 116 10.00 0.74 -2.35
CA PRO A 116 8.80 1.49 -2.66
C PRO A 116 7.88 1.57 -1.44
N MET A 117 7.01 2.59 -1.41
CA MET A 117 6.03 2.79 -0.33
C MET A 117 4.66 3.16 -0.92
N LYS A 118 4.02 2.19 -1.56
CA LYS A 118 2.71 2.36 -2.21
C LYS A 118 1.58 1.64 -1.48
N ASN A 119 1.92 0.65 -0.68
CA ASN A 119 0.98 -0.18 0.06
C ASN A 119 1.50 -0.52 1.46
N VAL A 120 0.61 -1.07 2.30
CA VAL A 120 0.93 -1.39 3.70
C VAL A 120 2.05 -2.42 3.83
N SER A 121 2.12 -3.41 2.93
CA SER A 121 3.19 -4.42 2.98
C SER A 121 4.56 -3.80 2.70
N GLU A 122 4.66 -2.90 1.73
CA GLU A 122 5.89 -2.16 1.42
C GLU A 122 6.29 -1.25 2.59
N ALA A 123 5.33 -0.54 3.18
CA ALA A 123 5.59 0.29 4.37
C ALA A 123 6.10 -0.53 5.57
N MET A 124 5.54 -1.70 5.80
CA MET A 124 6.03 -2.64 6.83
C MET A 124 7.44 -3.14 6.50
N GLY A 125 7.72 -3.44 5.24
CA GLY A 125 9.07 -3.80 4.79
C GLY A 125 10.08 -2.71 5.08
N LEU A 126 9.75 -1.46 4.74
CA LEU A 126 10.58 -0.30 5.04
C LEU A 126 10.79 -0.11 6.55
N ARG A 127 9.70 -0.16 7.35
CA ARG A 127 9.79 -0.11 8.81
C ARG A 127 10.76 -1.13 9.38
N ASN A 128 10.62 -2.37 8.94
CA ASN A 128 11.46 -3.46 9.45
C ASN A 128 12.93 -3.28 9.05
N ALA A 129 13.20 -2.79 7.83
CA ALA A 129 14.55 -2.48 7.38
C ALA A 129 15.18 -1.33 8.18
N LEU A 130 14.43 -0.26 8.45
CA LEU A 130 14.89 0.87 9.28
C LEU A 130 15.26 0.40 10.69
N LEU A 131 14.37 -0.34 11.35
CA LEU A 131 14.63 -0.86 12.70
C LEU A 131 15.82 -1.82 12.71
N ALA A 132 15.92 -2.74 11.76
CA ALA A 132 17.05 -3.66 11.66
C ALA A 132 18.38 -2.93 11.45
N ASN A 133 18.41 -1.86 10.67
CA ASN A 133 19.61 -1.05 10.47
C ASN A 133 20.00 -0.28 11.74
N LEU A 134 19.05 0.25 12.50
CA LEU A 134 19.30 0.89 13.78
C LEU A 134 19.94 -0.10 14.78
N GLU A 135 19.36 -1.29 14.95
CA GLU A 135 19.90 -2.34 15.82
C GLU A 135 21.32 -2.78 15.40
N ARG A 136 21.57 -2.92 14.11
CA ARG A 136 22.91 -3.23 13.59
C ARG A 136 23.89 -2.11 13.84
N ALA A 137 23.48 -0.86 13.71
CA ALA A 137 24.33 0.29 13.93
C ALA A 137 24.84 0.39 15.37
N VAL A 138 24.00 0.02 16.36
CA VAL A 138 24.40 -0.02 17.79
C VAL A 138 25.54 -1.01 18.04
N THR A 139 25.54 -2.15 17.36
CA THR A 139 26.54 -3.20 17.55
C THR A 139 27.74 -3.07 16.61
N CYS A 140 27.71 -2.12 15.67
CA CYS A 140 28.74 -1.94 14.66
C CYS A 140 29.95 -1.16 15.23
N SER A 141 31.14 -1.78 15.23
CA SER A 141 32.39 -1.13 15.67
C SER A 141 33.05 -0.27 14.58
N ASN A 142 32.68 -0.47 13.31
CA ASN A 142 33.19 0.28 12.19
C ASN A 142 32.33 1.54 11.95
N LYS A 143 32.90 2.71 12.21
CA LYS A 143 32.20 4.00 12.06
C LYS A 143 31.69 4.28 10.64
N GLN A 144 32.41 3.83 9.62
CA GLN A 144 31.96 4.03 8.23
C GLN A 144 30.74 3.16 7.93
N GLU A 145 30.78 1.89 8.32
CA GLU A 145 29.64 0.97 8.17
C GLU A 145 28.44 1.44 8.99
N GLN A 146 28.67 1.94 10.20
CA GLN A 146 27.62 2.53 11.03
C GLN A 146 26.93 3.71 10.32
N GLN A 147 27.70 4.62 9.72
CA GLN A 147 27.13 5.73 8.96
C GLN A 147 26.33 5.26 7.73
N GLU A 148 26.80 4.24 7.02
CA GLU A 148 26.08 3.66 5.89
C GLU A 148 24.72 3.07 6.30
N LEU A 149 24.67 2.36 7.45
CA LEU A 149 23.43 1.81 8.02
C LEU A 149 22.42 2.91 8.42
N LEU A 150 22.89 4.05 8.88
CA LEU A 150 22.07 5.17 9.35
C LEU A 150 21.72 6.18 8.24
N ASN A 151 22.34 6.05 7.07
CA ASN A 151 22.11 6.97 5.97
C ASN A 151 20.86 6.57 5.17
N ILE A 152 19.86 7.45 5.15
CA ILE A 152 18.59 7.23 4.46
C ILE A 152 18.46 8.24 3.33
N VAL A 153 18.27 7.74 2.11
CA VAL A 153 18.04 8.56 0.93
C VAL A 153 16.58 8.47 0.51
N VAL A 154 15.88 9.60 0.47
CA VAL A 154 14.50 9.68 -0.02
C VAL A 154 14.52 10.09 -1.50
N VAL A 155 14.04 9.21 -2.36
CA VAL A 155 13.96 9.44 -3.81
C VAL A 155 12.56 9.93 -4.19
N GLY A 156 12.47 11.17 -4.62
CA GLY A 156 11.24 11.83 -5.06
C GLY A 156 10.71 12.87 -4.07
N GLY A 157 10.38 14.05 -4.61
CA GLY A 157 9.89 15.23 -3.88
C GLY A 157 8.37 15.43 -3.95
N GLY A 158 7.60 14.37 -4.23
CA GLY A 158 6.14 14.41 -4.13
C GLY A 158 5.65 14.37 -2.68
N ALA A 159 4.33 14.45 -2.46
CA ALA A 159 3.73 14.47 -1.12
C ALA A 159 4.27 13.36 -0.21
N THR A 160 4.31 12.13 -0.69
CA THR A 160 4.81 10.98 0.07
C THR A 160 6.28 11.14 0.47
N GLY A 161 7.15 11.61 -0.44
CA GLY A 161 8.58 11.83 -0.12
C GLY A 161 8.78 12.91 0.93
N VAL A 162 8.03 14.00 0.85
CA VAL A 162 8.06 15.08 1.85
C VAL A 162 7.58 14.59 3.22
N GLU A 163 6.48 13.84 3.26
CA GLU A 163 5.93 13.26 4.49
C GLU A 163 6.90 12.26 5.14
N VAL A 164 7.52 11.39 4.34
CA VAL A 164 8.54 10.45 4.84
C VAL A 164 9.76 11.19 5.37
N ALA A 165 10.28 12.17 4.64
CA ALA A 165 11.43 12.97 5.10
C ALA A 165 11.11 13.71 6.40
N GLY A 166 9.89 14.25 6.53
CA GLY A 166 9.43 14.93 7.74
C GLY A 166 9.40 13.98 8.94
N VAL A 167 8.73 12.83 8.80
CA VAL A 167 8.60 11.88 9.92
C VAL A 167 9.94 11.26 10.31
N LEU A 168 10.84 10.98 9.37
CA LEU A 168 12.18 10.50 9.68
C LEU A 168 13.00 11.57 10.43
N SER A 169 12.84 12.85 10.08
CA SER A 169 13.45 13.96 10.82
C SER A 169 12.91 14.06 12.25
N GLU A 170 11.61 13.88 12.45
CA GLU A 170 10.98 13.84 13.77
C GLU A 170 11.46 12.65 14.59
N MET A 171 11.54 11.45 14.01
CA MET A 171 12.12 10.27 14.66
C MET A 171 13.53 10.53 15.13
N LYS A 172 14.39 11.06 14.25
CA LYS A 172 15.78 11.40 14.59
C LYS A 172 15.88 12.39 15.75
N LYS A 173 14.95 13.34 15.84
CA LYS A 173 15.01 14.41 16.85
C LYS A 173 14.39 14.03 18.19
N PHE A 174 13.30 13.27 18.18
CA PHE A 174 12.45 13.11 19.36
C PHE A 174 12.33 11.65 19.85
N VAL A 175 12.55 10.66 18.98
CA VAL A 175 12.36 9.23 19.31
C VAL A 175 13.73 8.56 19.51
N LEU A 176 14.55 8.55 18.47
CA LEU A 176 15.82 7.81 18.51
C LEU A 176 16.76 8.17 19.65
N PRO A 177 16.88 9.43 20.12
CA PRO A 177 17.74 9.73 21.27
C PRO A 177 17.29 9.10 22.60
N ASN A 178 16.02 8.69 22.69
CA ASN A 178 15.53 7.99 23.88
C ASN A 178 15.72 6.47 23.78
N ASP A 179 15.60 5.93 22.58
CA ASP A 179 15.67 4.48 22.32
C ASP A 179 17.12 4.02 22.07
N TYR A 180 17.95 4.91 21.52
CA TYR A 180 19.35 4.68 21.14
C TYR A 180 20.21 5.85 21.66
N PRO A 181 20.53 5.87 22.98
CA PRO A 181 21.22 7.01 23.61
C PRO A 181 22.72 7.11 23.31
N ASP A 182 23.36 6.07 22.72
CA ASP A 182 24.82 5.96 22.49
C ASP A 182 25.26 6.35 21.07
#